data_0761427c317b41be50fa232f72898478
#
_entry.id   0761427c317b41be50fa232f72898478
#
_cell.length_a   1.000
_cell.length_b   1.000
_cell.length_c   1.000
_cell.angle_alpha   90.00
_cell.angle_beta   90.00
_cell.angle_gamma   90.00
#
_symmetry.space_group_name_H-M   'P 1'
#
loop_
_entity.id
_entity.type
_entity.pdbx_description
1 polymer ?
#
loop_
_entity_poly.entity_id
_entity_poly.type
_entity_poly.pdbx_seq_one_letter_code
_entity_poly.pdbx_strand_id
1 'polypeptide(L)'
;MKNFFKKINRIFQDYMREKRLKIGKAIWDKKEKTNIIKGNNFIENNNIKSILFLRYDGKIGDMIVNSLMFREIKKVYPDIKIGLVARGAAIDIVKDNPNVDEIYEYHKDRKKIKELALKIKEEKYDLLIDFSEMLRVNQMMLINLCGARFNLGLDRNNWSLFDLSVESDKDFKWGEHITKRYLAYLLKLGLKSEEINLSYDIYIKDNSKYTEFLNKIKESKRLVLNPYGASKHKSFSIDTLENIITFLKDKDIAIILVYFGDKFKELETLEKKYTNVYIPKSITNILDTALLIRESDFVISPDTSIVHIASTFNKNIIAVYPPNGGKFGVDHLVWAPNSDYTKVIFCKDKSSSYDEIDINTFELEEMEAEILKMINNSD
;
A
#
# COMPACT_ATOMS: atom_id res chain seq x y z
N MET A 1 -34.22 18.06 2.72
CA MET A 1 -33.41 19.27 2.87
C MET A 1 -31.91 18.99 3.14
N LYS A 2 -31.51 18.19 4.15
CA LYS A 2 -30.06 17.91 4.42
C LYS A 2 -29.30 17.36 3.22
N ASN A 3 -29.87 16.44 2.44
CA ASN A 3 -29.18 15.87 1.26
C ASN A 3 -29.04 16.86 0.10
N PHE A 4 -29.98 17.77 -0.06
CA PHE A 4 -29.90 18.84 -1.06
C PHE A 4 -28.78 19.84 -0.74
N PHE A 5 -28.66 20.28 0.51
CA PHE A 5 -27.55 21.15 0.94
C PHE A 5 -26.19 20.46 0.86
N LYS A 6 -26.12 19.15 1.18
CA LYS A 6 -24.89 18.36 0.98
C LYS A 6 -24.48 18.33 -0.50
N LYS A 7 -25.45 18.14 -1.41
CA LYS A 7 -25.18 18.09 -2.87
C LYS A 7 -24.68 19.45 -3.40
N ILE A 8 -25.33 20.56 -3.00
CA ILE A 8 -24.89 21.91 -3.37
C ILE A 8 -23.50 22.21 -2.83
N ASN A 9 -23.24 21.88 -1.56
CA ASN A 9 -21.92 22.11 -0.96
C ASN A 9 -20.84 21.29 -1.68
N ARG A 10 -21.12 20.06 -2.10
CA ARG A 10 -20.21 19.23 -2.89
C ARG A 10 -19.89 19.86 -4.24
N ILE A 11 -20.92 20.32 -4.98
CA ILE A 11 -20.72 21.01 -6.27
C ILE A 11 -19.85 22.27 -6.10
N PHE A 12 -20.12 23.06 -5.05
CA PHE A 12 -19.32 24.26 -4.76
C PHE A 12 -17.88 23.90 -4.40
N GLN A 13 -17.67 22.87 -3.58
CA GLN A 13 -16.32 22.40 -3.23
C GLN A 13 -15.55 21.89 -4.46
N ASP A 14 -16.21 21.17 -5.36
CA ASP A 14 -15.59 20.66 -6.59
C ASP A 14 -15.22 21.80 -7.54
N TYR A 15 -16.09 22.79 -7.70
CA TYR A 15 -15.79 24.01 -8.48
C TYR A 15 -14.60 24.79 -7.89
N MET A 16 -14.57 24.97 -6.56
CA MET A 16 -13.45 25.66 -5.90
C MET A 16 -12.16 24.84 -5.99
N ARG A 17 -12.26 23.50 -5.99
CA ARG A 17 -11.11 22.61 -6.21
C ARG A 17 -10.54 22.78 -7.60
N GLU A 18 -11.37 22.80 -8.63
CA GLU A 18 -10.93 23.02 -10.02
C GLU A 18 -10.26 24.38 -10.21
N LYS A 19 -10.85 25.47 -9.66
CA LYS A 19 -10.23 26.79 -9.70
C LYS A 19 -8.85 26.80 -9.03
N ARG A 20 -8.74 26.20 -7.83
CA ARG A 20 -7.45 26.10 -7.13
C ARG A 20 -6.44 25.30 -7.94
N LEU A 21 -6.85 24.22 -8.60
CA LEU A 21 -5.97 23.42 -9.46
C LEU A 21 -5.47 24.24 -10.66
N LYS A 22 -6.35 24.98 -11.35
CA LYS A 22 -5.96 25.85 -12.47
C LYS A 22 -4.96 26.93 -12.05
N ILE A 23 -5.21 27.61 -10.93
CA ILE A 23 -4.28 28.61 -10.37
C ILE A 23 -2.96 27.93 -9.95
N GLY A 24 -3.04 26.81 -9.25
CA GLY A 24 -1.87 26.06 -8.81
C GLY A 24 -1.02 25.59 -10.00
N LYS A 25 -1.65 25.12 -11.08
CA LYS A 25 -0.97 24.74 -12.31
C LYS A 25 -0.27 25.96 -12.95
N ALA A 26 -0.94 27.09 -13.06
CA ALA A 26 -0.34 28.32 -13.61
C ALA A 26 0.89 28.80 -12.82
N ILE A 27 0.94 28.56 -11.52
CA ILE A 27 2.06 28.96 -10.64
C ILE A 27 3.18 27.92 -10.66
N TRP A 28 2.86 26.63 -10.51
CA TRP A 28 3.80 25.58 -10.17
C TRP A 28 4.15 24.62 -11.31
N ASP A 29 3.34 24.56 -12.39
CA ASP A 29 3.63 23.74 -13.57
C ASP A 29 4.66 24.43 -14.46
N LYS A 30 5.83 24.67 -13.90
CA LYS A 30 6.96 25.34 -14.54
C LYS A 30 8.24 24.62 -14.17
N LYS A 31 9.07 24.35 -15.17
CA LYS A 31 10.39 23.78 -14.99
C LYS A 31 11.28 24.27 -16.15
N GLU A 32 12.52 24.60 -15.84
CA GLU A 32 13.51 24.84 -16.87
C GLU A 32 13.74 23.55 -17.66
N LYS A 33 13.77 23.66 -18.98
CA LYS A 33 14.03 22.53 -19.85
C LYS A 33 15.47 22.08 -19.68
N THR A 34 15.65 20.81 -19.35
CA THR A 34 16.95 20.18 -19.25
C THR A 34 17.17 19.32 -20.49
N ASN A 35 18.37 19.28 -21.02
CA ASN A 35 18.71 18.33 -22.08
C ASN A 35 18.55 16.91 -21.54
N ILE A 36 17.67 16.14 -22.18
CA ILE A 36 17.32 14.80 -21.81
C ILE A 36 17.65 13.83 -22.96
N ILE A 37 18.38 12.78 -22.66
CA ILE A 37 18.59 11.68 -23.58
C ILE A 37 17.51 10.63 -23.29
N LYS A 38 16.49 10.59 -24.17
CA LYS A 38 15.38 9.62 -24.08
C LYS A 38 15.82 8.30 -24.71
N GLY A 39 15.16 7.22 -24.31
CA GLY A 39 15.38 5.87 -24.85
C GLY A 39 15.72 4.87 -23.76
N ASN A 40 16.13 3.68 -24.18
CA ASN A 40 16.59 2.64 -23.26
C ASN A 40 17.84 3.12 -22.49
N ASN A 41 18.01 2.62 -21.26
CA ASN A 41 19.12 2.98 -20.36
C ASN A 41 19.09 4.46 -19.91
N PHE A 42 17.91 4.97 -19.54
CA PHE A 42 17.75 6.36 -19.10
C PHE A 42 18.71 6.73 -17.97
N ILE A 43 18.88 5.86 -16.97
CA ILE A 43 19.76 6.08 -15.81
C ILE A 43 21.20 6.35 -16.28
N GLU A 44 21.74 5.48 -17.13
CA GLU A 44 23.13 5.60 -17.61
C GLU A 44 23.31 6.78 -18.55
N ASN A 45 22.45 6.91 -19.57
CA ASN A 45 22.53 7.97 -20.58
C ASN A 45 22.46 9.37 -19.99
N ASN A 46 21.77 9.53 -18.87
CA ASN A 46 21.62 10.82 -18.19
C ASN A 46 22.46 10.92 -16.92
N ASN A 47 23.34 9.95 -16.62
CA ASN A 47 24.19 9.95 -15.44
C ASN A 47 23.40 10.22 -14.16
N ILE A 48 22.33 9.41 -13.92
CA ILE A 48 21.49 9.48 -12.73
C ILE A 48 22.22 8.80 -11.57
N LYS A 49 22.50 9.53 -10.51
CA LYS A 49 23.17 9.04 -9.29
C LYS A 49 22.28 9.12 -8.05
N SER A 50 21.15 9.84 -8.15
CA SER A 50 20.22 10.00 -7.04
C SER A 50 18.78 10.06 -7.52
N ILE A 51 17.91 9.34 -6.81
CA ILE A 51 16.47 9.26 -7.12
C ILE A 51 15.68 9.59 -5.86
N LEU A 52 14.74 10.53 -5.97
CA LEU A 52 13.79 10.88 -4.92
C LEU A 52 12.41 10.32 -5.26
N PHE A 53 11.88 9.44 -4.41
CA PHE A 53 10.53 8.90 -4.54
C PHE A 53 9.53 9.68 -3.70
N LEU A 54 8.35 9.96 -4.27
CA LEU A 54 7.27 10.65 -3.56
C LEU A 54 6.14 9.67 -3.20
N ARG A 55 6.04 9.28 -1.92
CA ARG A 55 5.00 8.43 -1.33
C ARG A 55 4.34 9.11 -0.12
N TYR A 56 3.97 10.37 -0.29
CA TYR A 56 3.41 11.25 0.73
C TYR A 56 1.93 10.97 1.06
N ASP A 57 1.30 9.99 0.45
CA ASP A 57 -0.10 9.61 0.72
C ASP A 57 -0.28 8.95 2.09
N GLY A 58 0.77 8.31 2.62
CA GLY A 58 0.78 7.63 3.92
C GLY A 58 0.06 6.28 3.90
N LYS A 59 -0.16 5.71 2.72
CA LYS A 59 -0.75 4.39 2.57
C LYS A 59 0.30 3.31 2.76
N ILE A 60 0.08 2.45 3.74
CA ILE A 60 0.99 1.36 4.11
C ILE A 60 1.12 0.34 2.97
N GLY A 61 0.00 -0.15 2.41
CA GLY A 61 0.01 -1.12 1.32
C GLY A 61 0.77 -0.64 0.09
N ASP A 62 0.51 0.60 -0.34
CA ASP A 62 1.24 1.25 -1.44
C ASP A 62 2.74 1.35 -1.18
N MET A 63 3.14 1.63 0.07
CA MET A 63 4.56 1.70 0.46
C MET A 63 5.23 0.33 0.40
N ILE A 64 4.55 -0.72 0.87
CA ILE A 64 5.04 -2.10 0.81
C ILE A 64 5.29 -2.50 -0.65
N VAL A 65 4.29 -2.33 -1.51
CA VAL A 65 4.43 -2.68 -2.92
C VAL A 65 5.52 -1.85 -3.61
N ASN A 66 5.71 -0.59 -3.19
CA ASN A 66 6.76 0.28 -3.77
C ASN A 66 8.19 -0.18 -3.41
N SER A 67 8.36 -1.04 -2.40
CA SER A 67 9.68 -1.59 -2.02
C SER A 67 10.38 -2.32 -3.16
N LEU A 68 9.60 -2.96 -4.07
CA LEU A 68 10.15 -3.61 -5.25
C LEU A 68 10.98 -2.66 -6.12
N MET A 69 10.59 -1.39 -6.23
CA MET A 69 11.33 -0.43 -7.05
C MET A 69 12.68 -0.08 -6.44
N PHE A 70 12.74 0.09 -5.13
CA PHE A 70 13.99 0.38 -4.43
C PHE A 70 14.96 -0.78 -4.58
N ARG A 71 14.48 -2.02 -4.37
CA ARG A 71 15.28 -3.24 -4.52
C ARG A 71 15.79 -3.42 -5.95
N GLU A 72 14.92 -3.36 -6.95
CA GLU A 72 15.31 -3.61 -8.34
C GLU A 72 16.29 -2.55 -8.87
N ILE A 73 16.14 -1.28 -8.45
CA ILE A 73 17.11 -0.24 -8.79
C ILE A 73 18.45 -0.49 -8.12
N LYS A 74 18.47 -0.76 -6.80
CA LYS A 74 19.73 -1.03 -6.06
C LYS A 74 20.43 -2.31 -6.52
N LYS A 75 19.68 -3.31 -6.99
CA LYS A 75 20.24 -4.55 -7.56
C LYS A 75 21.07 -4.28 -8.82
N VAL A 76 20.63 -3.38 -9.69
CA VAL A 76 21.32 -3.03 -10.94
C VAL A 76 22.31 -1.88 -10.72
N TYR A 77 21.95 -0.92 -9.88
CA TYR A 77 22.71 0.31 -9.62
C TYR A 77 22.90 0.51 -8.10
N PRO A 78 23.78 -0.25 -7.44
CA PRO A 78 23.94 -0.24 -5.98
C PRO A 78 24.33 1.12 -5.41
N ASP A 79 25.06 1.93 -6.19
CA ASP A 79 25.57 3.24 -5.77
C ASP A 79 24.55 4.40 -5.94
N ILE A 80 23.40 4.16 -6.55
CA ILE A 80 22.36 5.19 -6.66
C ILE A 80 21.81 5.51 -5.27
N LYS A 81 21.89 6.79 -4.86
CA LYS A 81 21.25 7.29 -3.65
C LYS A 81 19.71 7.29 -3.84
N ILE A 82 18.98 6.61 -2.96
CA ILE A 82 17.50 6.59 -2.94
C ILE A 82 17.01 7.40 -1.75
N GLY A 83 16.34 8.52 -2.04
CA GLY A 83 15.58 9.29 -1.07
C GLY A 83 14.08 9.02 -1.20
N LEU A 84 13.38 9.09 -0.09
CA LEU A 84 11.95 8.78 -0.04
C LEU A 84 11.19 9.83 0.79
N VAL A 85 10.22 10.49 0.20
CA VAL A 85 9.26 11.33 0.93
C VAL A 85 8.09 10.47 1.36
N ALA A 86 7.93 10.26 2.67
CA ALA A 86 6.91 9.40 3.26
C ALA A 86 6.15 10.08 4.39
N ARG A 87 5.06 9.47 4.88
CA ARG A 87 4.25 10.06 5.95
C ARG A 87 3.62 9.01 6.86
N GLY A 88 3.56 9.33 8.17
CA GLY A 88 2.84 8.54 9.18
C GLY A 88 3.34 7.10 9.27
N ALA A 89 2.47 6.15 9.53
CA ALA A 89 2.84 4.75 9.71
C ALA A 89 3.51 4.09 8.48
N ALA A 90 3.41 4.68 7.29
CA ALA A 90 4.15 4.19 6.12
C ALA A 90 5.68 4.37 6.27
N ILE A 91 6.14 5.28 7.14
CA ILE A 91 7.57 5.45 7.46
C ILE A 91 8.10 4.21 8.18
N ASP A 92 7.31 3.59 9.08
CA ASP A 92 7.73 2.40 9.79
C ASP A 92 8.08 1.24 8.87
N ILE A 93 7.38 1.13 7.73
CA ILE A 93 7.63 0.09 6.72
C ILE A 93 9.01 0.20 6.08
N VAL A 94 9.54 1.41 5.93
CA VAL A 94 10.75 1.67 5.15
C VAL A 94 11.94 2.13 5.98
N LYS A 95 11.76 2.44 7.25
CA LYS A 95 12.84 2.96 8.11
C LYS A 95 14.06 2.03 8.23
N ASP A 96 13.83 0.73 8.08
CA ASP A 96 14.86 -0.30 8.17
C ASP A 96 15.18 -0.94 6.80
N ASN A 97 14.62 -0.38 5.71
CA ASN A 97 14.86 -0.91 4.37
C ASN A 97 16.28 -0.55 3.89
N PRO A 98 17.18 -1.53 3.65
CA PRO A 98 18.56 -1.27 3.25
C PRO A 98 18.69 -0.62 1.87
N ASN A 99 17.62 -0.62 1.07
CA ASN A 99 17.60 -0.01 -0.25
C ASN A 99 17.16 1.46 -0.24
N VAL A 100 16.88 2.05 0.94
CA VAL A 100 16.50 3.46 1.10
C VAL A 100 17.57 4.17 1.93
N ASP A 101 18.21 5.16 1.34
CA ASP A 101 19.34 5.86 1.98
C ASP A 101 18.87 7.04 2.85
N GLU A 102 17.74 7.72 2.47
CA GLU A 102 17.25 8.89 3.20
C GLU A 102 15.73 8.94 3.21
N ILE A 103 15.13 9.25 4.35
CA ILE A 103 13.69 9.39 4.50
C ILE A 103 13.35 10.80 4.93
N TYR A 104 12.41 11.42 4.21
CA TYR A 104 11.88 12.76 4.47
C TYR A 104 10.43 12.66 4.91
N GLU A 105 10.14 13.10 6.13
CA GLU A 105 8.78 13.08 6.64
C GLU A 105 7.93 14.19 6.01
N TYR A 106 6.82 13.81 5.39
CA TYR A 106 5.86 14.73 4.78
C TYR A 106 4.75 15.11 5.75
N HIS A 107 4.50 16.39 5.89
CA HIS A 107 3.37 16.95 6.61
C HIS A 107 2.42 17.67 5.65
N LYS A 108 1.11 17.67 5.94
CA LYS A 108 0.10 18.32 5.08
C LYS A 108 0.11 19.86 5.18
N ASP A 109 0.78 20.43 6.17
CA ASP A 109 0.91 21.88 6.35
C ASP A 109 1.77 22.48 5.25
N ARG A 110 1.27 23.57 4.64
CA ARG A 110 1.90 24.21 3.46
C ARG A 110 3.27 24.79 3.77
N LYS A 111 3.48 25.34 4.98
CA LYS A 111 4.78 25.90 5.39
C LYS A 111 5.80 24.78 5.53
N LYS A 112 5.42 23.70 6.22
CA LYS A 112 6.27 22.50 6.37
C LYS A 112 6.60 21.84 5.02
N ILE A 113 5.65 21.78 4.08
CA ILE A 113 5.92 21.29 2.71
C ILE A 113 6.98 22.14 2.03
N LYS A 114 6.91 23.47 2.16
CA LYS A 114 7.89 24.38 1.56
C LYS A 114 9.27 24.21 2.21
N GLU A 115 9.34 24.12 3.53
CA GLU A 115 10.58 23.88 4.28
C GLU A 115 11.21 22.54 3.87
N LEU A 116 10.40 21.47 3.78
CA LEU A 116 10.83 20.16 3.31
C LEU A 116 11.38 20.22 1.88
N ALA A 117 10.67 20.85 0.97
CA ALA A 117 11.10 20.97 -0.42
C ALA A 117 12.43 21.71 -0.56
N LEU A 118 12.64 22.78 0.21
CA LEU A 118 13.89 23.52 0.22
C LEU A 118 15.05 22.69 0.79
N LYS A 119 14.82 21.92 1.87
CA LYS A 119 15.81 20.95 2.39
C LYS A 119 16.19 19.93 1.32
N ILE A 120 15.20 19.33 0.63
CA ILE A 120 15.45 18.36 -0.45
C ILE A 120 16.21 18.98 -1.62
N LYS A 121 15.95 20.25 -1.95
CA LYS A 121 16.63 20.98 -3.03
C LYS A 121 18.15 21.05 -2.81
N GLU A 122 18.59 21.17 -1.57
CA GLU A 122 20.03 21.22 -1.21
C GLU A 122 20.73 19.90 -1.54
N GLU A 123 20.02 18.78 -1.54
CA GLU A 123 20.52 17.44 -1.88
C GLU A 123 20.73 17.23 -3.40
N LYS A 124 20.15 18.09 -4.25
CA LYS A 124 20.32 18.09 -5.70
C LYS A 124 20.03 16.76 -6.37
N TYR A 125 18.89 16.15 -6.06
CA TYR A 125 18.46 14.88 -6.68
C TYR A 125 18.45 14.97 -8.22
N ASP A 126 18.96 13.95 -8.88
CA ASP A 126 18.93 13.86 -10.34
C ASP A 126 17.53 13.57 -10.88
N LEU A 127 16.82 12.66 -10.25
CA LEU A 127 15.49 12.22 -10.68
C LEU A 127 14.51 12.26 -9.51
N LEU A 128 13.33 12.82 -9.74
CA LEU A 128 12.18 12.74 -8.86
C LEU A 128 11.11 11.87 -9.52
N ILE A 129 10.52 10.93 -8.77
CA ILE A 129 9.45 10.04 -9.24
C ILE A 129 8.18 10.28 -8.42
N ASP A 130 7.09 10.66 -9.10
CA ASP A 130 5.75 10.83 -8.53
C ASP A 130 4.78 9.78 -9.07
N PHE A 131 4.10 9.06 -8.17
CA PHE A 131 3.14 8.01 -8.50
C PHE A 131 1.69 8.47 -8.47
N SER A 132 1.43 9.73 -8.16
CA SER A 132 0.05 10.21 -7.97
C SER A 132 -0.73 10.21 -9.28
N GLU A 133 -1.93 9.64 -9.25
CA GLU A 133 -2.87 9.70 -10.39
C GLU A 133 -3.37 11.13 -10.59
N MET A 134 -3.67 11.82 -9.50
CA MET A 134 -4.11 13.22 -9.52
C MET A 134 -3.14 14.12 -8.77
N LEU A 135 -2.58 15.08 -9.47
CA LEU A 135 -1.64 16.04 -8.89
C LEU A 135 -2.41 17.21 -8.25
N ARG A 136 -2.22 17.40 -6.95
CA ARG A 136 -2.80 18.52 -6.19
C ARG A 136 -1.82 19.68 -6.08
N VAL A 137 -2.31 20.89 -5.73
CA VAL A 137 -1.50 22.10 -5.66
C VAL A 137 -0.27 21.96 -4.74
N ASN A 138 -0.44 21.38 -3.57
CA ASN A 138 0.67 21.17 -2.63
C ASN A 138 1.72 20.18 -3.17
N GLN A 139 1.29 19.23 -3.97
CA GLN A 139 2.19 18.28 -4.65
C GLN A 139 2.96 18.95 -5.77
N MET A 140 2.27 19.77 -6.61
CA MET A 140 2.93 20.58 -7.63
C MET A 140 3.99 21.49 -7.00
N MET A 141 3.65 22.16 -5.89
CA MET A 141 4.57 23.02 -5.15
C MET A 141 5.79 22.22 -4.63
N LEU A 142 5.57 21.06 -4.02
CA LEU A 142 6.65 20.19 -3.54
C LEU A 142 7.60 19.81 -4.67
N ILE A 143 7.07 19.25 -5.77
CA ILE A 143 7.85 18.78 -6.92
C ILE A 143 8.66 19.96 -7.53
N ASN A 144 7.99 21.10 -7.74
CA ASN A 144 8.63 22.29 -8.30
C ASN A 144 9.78 22.79 -7.41
N LEU A 145 9.54 22.91 -6.09
CA LEU A 145 10.52 23.48 -5.16
C LEU A 145 11.66 22.53 -4.82
N CYS A 146 11.47 21.19 -4.93
CA CYS A 146 12.57 20.22 -4.79
C CYS A 146 13.65 20.41 -5.84
N GLY A 147 13.29 20.92 -7.01
CA GLY A 147 14.26 21.30 -8.04
C GLY A 147 15.10 20.15 -8.57
N ALA A 148 14.57 18.91 -8.62
CA ALA A 148 15.28 17.78 -9.20
C ALA A 148 15.55 18.02 -10.70
N ARG A 149 16.69 17.47 -11.18
CA ARG A 149 17.13 17.65 -12.57
C ARG A 149 16.10 17.11 -13.57
N PHE A 150 15.48 15.96 -13.26
CA PHE A 150 14.39 15.36 -14.03
C PHE A 150 13.22 14.97 -13.14
N ASN A 151 12.00 15.04 -13.67
CA ASN A 151 10.78 14.59 -13.01
C ASN A 151 10.07 13.55 -13.88
N LEU A 152 9.77 12.39 -13.32
CA LEU A 152 8.98 11.31 -13.92
C LEU A 152 7.65 11.18 -13.18
N GLY A 153 6.54 11.16 -13.91
CA GLY A 153 5.21 11.02 -13.31
C GLY A 153 4.29 10.10 -14.10
N LEU A 154 3.06 9.91 -13.61
CA LEU A 154 2.02 9.09 -14.22
C LEU A 154 1.08 9.98 -15.04
N ASP A 155 0.95 9.74 -16.35
CA ASP A 155 0.10 10.52 -17.28
C ASP A 155 0.42 12.02 -17.26
N ARG A 156 1.70 12.38 -17.43
CA ARG A 156 2.19 13.78 -17.30
C ARG A 156 2.68 14.42 -18.59
N ASN A 157 2.39 13.87 -19.76
CA ASN A 157 2.86 14.39 -21.06
C ASN A 157 2.51 15.86 -21.32
N ASN A 158 1.39 16.35 -20.77
CA ASN A 158 0.90 17.72 -20.94
C ASN A 158 1.25 18.64 -19.75
N TRP A 159 2.31 18.30 -19.01
CA TRP A 159 2.79 19.07 -17.87
C TRP A 159 4.21 19.58 -18.11
N SER A 160 4.43 20.88 -17.91
CA SER A 160 5.78 21.46 -18.00
C SER A 160 6.68 21.05 -16.85
N LEU A 161 6.09 20.67 -15.72
CA LEU A 161 6.79 20.24 -14.50
C LEU A 161 7.47 18.86 -14.66
N PHE A 162 7.05 18.05 -15.63
CA PHE A 162 7.56 16.70 -15.84
C PHE A 162 8.33 16.56 -17.16
N ASP A 163 9.42 15.83 -17.12
CA ASP A 163 10.29 15.54 -18.27
C ASP A 163 9.94 14.20 -18.91
N LEU A 164 9.45 13.26 -18.09
CA LEU A 164 9.09 11.92 -18.46
C LEU A 164 7.71 11.54 -17.91
N SER A 165 7.02 10.67 -18.63
CA SER A 165 5.73 10.14 -18.23
C SER A 165 5.67 8.64 -18.45
N VAL A 166 5.16 7.89 -17.45
CA VAL A 166 4.59 6.56 -17.64
C VAL A 166 3.15 6.78 -18.06
N GLU A 167 2.72 6.15 -19.15
CA GLU A 167 1.43 6.40 -19.77
C GLU A 167 0.51 5.20 -19.57
N SER A 168 -0.67 5.45 -18.98
CA SER A 168 -1.74 4.44 -18.92
C SER A 168 -2.17 4.03 -20.32
N ASP A 169 -2.64 2.80 -20.46
CA ASP A 169 -3.08 2.16 -21.70
C ASP A 169 -1.99 1.97 -22.77
N LYS A 170 -0.79 2.49 -22.56
CA LYS A 170 0.37 2.31 -23.40
C LYS A 170 1.48 1.50 -22.72
N ASP A 171 1.92 1.95 -21.55
CA ASP A 171 3.00 1.33 -20.79
C ASP A 171 2.48 0.26 -19.81
N PHE A 172 1.20 0.36 -19.39
CA PHE A 172 0.46 -0.62 -18.57
C PHE A 172 -1.05 -0.43 -18.74
N LYS A 173 -1.86 -1.42 -18.31
CA LYS A 173 -3.33 -1.31 -18.29
C LYS A 173 -3.86 -1.10 -16.88
N TRP A 174 -4.87 -0.25 -16.70
CA TRP A 174 -5.44 0.08 -15.38
C TRP A 174 -5.99 -1.12 -14.60
N GLY A 175 -6.45 -2.17 -15.26
CA GLY A 175 -6.95 -3.39 -14.63
C GLY A 175 -5.89 -4.42 -14.26
N GLU A 176 -4.62 -4.19 -14.62
CA GLU A 176 -3.52 -5.07 -14.26
C GLU A 176 -3.09 -4.84 -12.80
N HIS A 177 -2.47 -5.86 -12.21
CA HIS A 177 -1.90 -5.75 -10.87
C HIS A 177 -0.94 -4.57 -10.77
N ILE A 178 -0.94 -3.86 -9.64
CA ILE A 178 -0.18 -2.61 -9.42
C ILE A 178 1.34 -2.77 -9.69
N THR A 179 1.88 -3.97 -9.51
CA THR A 179 3.29 -4.26 -9.83
C THR A 179 3.61 -4.06 -11.32
N LYS A 180 2.63 -4.23 -12.23
CA LYS A 180 2.80 -3.94 -13.66
C LYS A 180 2.99 -2.44 -13.92
N ARG A 181 2.30 -1.59 -13.15
CA ARG A 181 2.52 -0.15 -13.20
C ARG A 181 3.93 0.21 -12.74
N TYR A 182 4.43 -0.40 -11.66
CA TYR A 182 5.81 -0.16 -11.20
C TYR A 182 6.85 -0.73 -12.16
N LEU A 183 6.57 -1.88 -12.78
CA LEU A 183 7.37 -2.40 -13.88
C LEU A 183 7.51 -1.36 -15.01
N ALA A 184 6.41 -0.71 -15.41
CA ALA A 184 6.45 0.34 -16.43
C ALA A 184 7.38 1.51 -16.06
N TYR A 185 7.42 1.92 -14.78
CA TYR A 185 8.38 2.91 -14.29
C TYR A 185 9.82 2.40 -14.41
N LEU A 186 10.09 1.15 -14.00
CA LEU A 186 11.44 0.56 -14.06
C LEU A 186 11.94 0.42 -15.50
N LEU A 187 11.06 0.00 -16.42
CA LEU A 187 11.39 -0.06 -17.86
C LEU A 187 11.67 1.33 -18.43
N LYS A 188 10.93 2.36 -17.99
CA LYS A 188 11.19 3.75 -18.39
C LYS A 188 12.54 4.26 -17.91
N LEU A 189 13.05 3.72 -16.80
CA LEU A 189 14.39 4.00 -16.27
C LEU A 189 15.49 3.22 -17.00
N GLY A 190 15.14 2.21 -17.78
CA GLY A 190 16.07 1.41 -18.57
C GLY A 190 16.44 0.05 -17.96
N LEU A 191 15.74 -0.39 -16.90
CA LEU A 191 15.92 -1.75 -16.39
C LEU A 191 15.29 -2.74 -17.38
N LYS A 192 15.77 -3.98 -17.39
CA LYS A 192 15.29 -5.03 -18.31
C LYS A 192 14.22 -5.87 -17.66
N SER A 193 13.11 -6.11 -18.38
CA SER A 193 11.92 -6.81 -17.87
C SER A 193 12.22 -8.21 -17.32
N GLU A 194 13.06 -8.96 -18.00
CA GLU A 194 13.43 -10.34 -17.66
C GLU A 194 14.25 -10.46 -16.38
N GLU A 195 14.86 -9.37 -15.92
CA GLU A 195 15.70 -9.32 -14.72
C GLU A 195 14.92 -8.84 -13.48
N ILE A 196 13.69 -8.35 -13.64
CA ILE A 196 12.90 -7.71 -12.58
C ILE A 196 12.02 -8.74 -11.85
N ASN A 197 12.19 -8.83 -10.54
CA ASN A 197 11.27 -9.56 -9.68
C ASN A 197 10.14 -8.65 -9.20
N LEU A 198 8.88 -9.05 -9.42
CA LEU A 198 7.70 -8.28 -9.05
C LEU A 198 7.19 -8.58 -7.63
N SER A 199 7.88 -9.42 -6.83
CA SER A 199 7.63 -9.52 -5.40
C SER A 199 8.01 -8.20 -4.70
N TYR A 200 7.52 -7.99 -3.49
CA TYR A 200 7.87 -6.83 -2.68
C TYR A 200 8.27 -7.28 -1.27
N ASP A 201 8.95 -6.41 -0.54
CA ASP A 201 9.64 -6.76 0.69
C ASP A 201 9.20 -5.89 1.87
N ILE A 202 9.35 -6.44 3.05
CA ILE A 202 9.32 -5.72 4.32
C ILE A 202 10.54 -6.13 5.16
N TYR A 203 11.21 -5.16 5.74
CA TYR A 203 12.40 -5.39 6.56
C TYR A 203 12.07 -5.20 8.03
N ILE A 204 12.35 -6.22 8.84
CA ILE A 204 12.06 -6.24 10.27
C ILE A 204 13.36 -6.60 11.00
N LYS A 205 13.90 -5.67 11.79
CA LYS A 205 15.17 -5.88 12.53
C LYS A 205 15.01 -6.77 13.75
N ASP A 206 14.01 -6.49 14.60
CA ASP A 206 13.78 -7.27 15.81
C ASP A 206 12.84 -8.43 15.51
N ASN A 207 13.36 -9.64 15.67
CA ASN A 207 12.63 -10.88 15.39
C ASN A 207 12.16 -11.58 16.69
N SER A 208 12.54 -11.09 17.86
CA SER A 208 12.34 -11.78 19.14
C SER A 208 11.08 -11.38 19.90
N LYS A 209 10.49 -10.22 19.57
CA LYS A 209 9.39 -9.59 20.33
C LYS A 209 8.22 -10.53 20.68
N TYR A 210 7.86 -11.44 19.78
CA TYR A 210 6.72 -12.34 19.96
C TYR A 210 7.12 -13.79 20.25
N THR A 211 8.38 -14.11 20.43
CA THR A 211 8.87 -15.47 20.68
C THR A 211 8.15 -16.12 21.87
N GLU A 212 8.07 -15.42 23.01
CA GLU A 212 7.41 -15.93 24.22
C GLU A 212 5.89 -16.13 23.98
N PHE A 213 5.24 -15.22 23.28
CA PHE A 213 3.83 -15.31 22.92
C PHE A 213 3.58 -16.52 22.02
N LEU A 214 4.37 -16.68 20.96
CA LEU A 214 4.23 -17.77 19.99
C LEU A 214 4.52 -19.15 20.59
N ASN A 215 5.43 -19.22 21.57
CA ASN A 215 5.75 -20.46 22.29
C ASN A 215 4.62 -20.93 23.22
N LYS A 216 3.64 -20.09 23.54
CA LYS A 216 2.44 -20.46 24.32
C LYS A 216 1.36 -21.10 23.45
N ILE A 217 1.45 -20.95 22.14
CA ILE A 217 0.51 -21.53 21.17
C ILE A 217 0.83 -23.03 21.05
N LYS A 218 -0.19 -23.87 21.22
CA LYS A 218 -0.07 -25.33 21.25
C LYS A 218 -0.42 -25.99 19.92
N GLU A 219 -1.23 -25.31 19.12
CA GLU A 219 -1.70 -25.76 17.82
C GLU A 219 -0.55 -25.82 16.81
N SER A 220 -0.61 -26.78 15.88
CA SER A 220 0.46 -27.01 14.89
C SER A 220 0.49 -25.93 13.79
N LYS A 221 -0.66 -25.34 13.46
CA LYS A 221 -0.79 -24.30 12.44
C LYS A 221 -1.29 -22.98 13.04
N ARG A 222 -0.92 -21.86 12.43
CA ARG A 222 -1.26 -20.51 12.90
C ARG A 222 -1.94 -19.71 11.79
N LEU A 223 -3.13 -19.21 12.09
CA LEU A 223 -3.88 -18.27 11.25
C LEU A 223 -3.81 -16.86 11.85
N VAL A 224 -3.30 -15.90 11.11
CA VAL A 224 -3.53 -14.49 11.44
C VAL A 224 -4.85 -14.06 10.84
N LEU A 225 -5.79 -13.68 11.69
CA LEU A 225 -7.09 -13.12 11.31
C LEU A 225 -7.10 -11.62 11.63
N ASN A 226 -7.14 -10.79 10.58
CA ASN A 226 -7.26 -9.34 10.72
C ASN A 226 -8.74 -8.93 10.64
N PRO A 227 -9.32 -8.41 11.73
CA PRO A 227 -10.72 -7.96 11.72
C PRO A 227 -10.94 -6.65 10.96
N TYR A 228 -9.92 -5.78 10.89
CA TYR A 228 -10.11 -4.37 10.60
C TYR A 228 -9.77 -3.98 9.17
N GLY A 229 -10.71 -3.26 8.55
CA GLY A 229 -10.55 -2.59 7.26
C GLY A 229 -10.36 -1.08 7.41
N ALA A 230 -10.41 -0.36 6.28
CA ALA A 230 -10.24 1.10 6.25
C ALA A 230 -11.38 1.89 6.92
N SER A 231 -12.54 1.26 7.14
CA SER A 231 -13.71 1.83 7.83
C SER A 231 -14.49 0.73 8.56
N LYS A 232 -15.49 1.12 9.37
CA LYS A 232 -16.36 0.17 10.08
C LYS A 232 -17.03 -0.81 9.11
N HIS A 233 -17.57 -0.34 8.00
CA HIS A 233 -18.23 -1.18 6.99
C HIS A 233 -17.28 -2.12 6.25
N LYS A 234 -16.01 -1.78 6.21
CA LYS A 234 -14.94 -2.61 5.63
C LYS A 234 -14.21 -3.47 6.67
N SER A 235 -14.73 -3.57 7.88
CA SER A 235 -14.21 -4.42 8.95
C SER A 235 -15.14 -5.60 9.17
N PHE A 236 -14.60 -6.74 9.57
CA PHE A 236 -15.42 -7.86 10.00
C PHE A 236 -16.17 -7.52 11.29
N SER A 237 -17.42 -7.90 11.34
CA SER A 237 -18.24 -7.82 12.55
C SER A 237 -17.81 -8.90 13.55
N ILE A 238 -18.19 -8.73 14.82
CA ILE A 238 -17.94 -9.77 15.83
C ILE A 238 -18.64 -11.08 15.42
N ASP A 239 -19.85 -11.02 14.88
CA ASP A 239 -20.60 -12.20 14.41
C ASP A 239 -19.84 -12.91 13.28
N THR A 240 -19.27 -12.18 12.32
CA THR A 240 -18.44 -12.74 11.26
C THR A 240 -17.20 -13.44 11.82
N LEU A 241 -16.52 -12.79 12.78
CA LEU A 241 -15.37 -13.38 13.45
C LEU A 241 -15.76 -14.66 14.21
N GLU A 242 -16.86 -14.63 14.96
CA GLU A 242 -17.37 -15.81 15.69
C GLU A 242 -17.69 -16.98 14.76
N ASN A 243 -18.28 -16.71 13.60
CA ASN A 243 -18.56 -17.75 12.60
C ASN A 243 -17.28 -18.42 12.11
N ILE A 244 -16.27 -17.63 11.72
CA ILE A 244 -14.97 -18.13 11.27
C ILE A 244 -14.27 -18.92 12.40
N ILE A 245 -14.25 -18.39 13.63
CA ILE A 245 -13.63 -19.03 14.78
C ILE A 245 -14.34 -20.32 15.14
N THR A 246 -15.68 -20.34 15.13
CA THR A 246 -16.48 -21.53 15.43
C THR A 246 -16.24 -22.65 14.42
N PHE A 247 -16.08 -22.32 13.15
CA PHE A 247 -15.73 -23.27 12.10
C PHE A 247 -14.35 -23.90 12.33
N LEU A 248 -13.42 -23.14 12.91
CA LEU A 248 -12.05 -23.57 13.16
C LEU A 248 -11.79 -24.17 14.56
N LYS A 249 -12.76 -24.14 15.48
CA LYS A 249 -12.57 -24.49 16.90
C LYS A 249 -12.07 -25.93 17.14
N ASP A 250 -12.46 -26.86 16.29
CA ASP A 250 -12.11 -28.30 16.41
C ASP A 250 -10.94 -28.69 15.48
N LYS A 251 -10.26 -27.71 14.89
CA LYS A 251 -9.09 -27.89 14.03
C LYS A 251 -7.82 -27.52 14.81
N ASP A 252 -6.71 -28.14 14.49
CA ASP A 252 -5.42 -27.88 15.11
C ASP A 252 -4.81 -26.57 14.56
N ILE A 253 -5.55 -25.45 14.72
CA ILE A 253 -5.20 -24.13 14.21
C ILE A 253 -5.38 -23.07 15.30
N ALA A 254 -4.30 -22.38 15.65
CA ALA A 254 -4.34 -21.19 16.46
C ALA A 254 -4.80 -19.99 15.64
N ILE A 255 -5.73 -19.22 16.16
CA ILE A 255 -6.22 -17.98 15.54
C ILE A 255 -5.62 -16.79 16.28
N ILE A 256 -4.70 -16.09 15.63
CA ILE A 256 -4.07 -14.89 16.15
C ILE A 256 -4.84 -13.67 15.64
N LEU A 257 -5.61 -13.04 16.53
CA LEU A 257 -6.33 -11.80 16.20
C LEU A 257 -5.40 -10.60 16.30
N VAL A 258 -5.23 -9.88 15.20
CA VAL A 258 -4.43 -8.65 15.16
C VAL A 258 -5.32 -7.41 15.23
N TYR A 259 -4.77 -6.30 15.79
CA TYR A 259 -5.51 -5.07 16.02
C TYR A 259 -4.60 -3.84 15.93
N PHE A 260 -5.19 -2.65 16.06
CA PHE A 260 -4.45 -1.40 16.18
C PHE A 260 -5.05 -0.51 17.28
N GLY A 261 -4.20 0.26 17.97
CA GLY A 261 -4.61 1.15 19.06
C GLY A 261 -5.33 0.40 20.19
N ASP A 262 -6.48 0.90 20.62
CA ASP A 262 -7.30 0.36 21.71
C ASP A 262 -8.33 -0.69 21.26
N LYS A 263 -8.33 -1.08 19.99
CA LYS A 263 -9.25 -2.04 19.39
C LYS A 263 -9.18 -3.44 20.01
N PHE A 264 -8.11 -3.76 20.67
CA PHE A 264 -7.94 -5.04 21.35
C PHE A 264 -9.09 -5.37 22.32
N LYS A 265 -9.67 -4.35 23.00
CA LYS A 265 -10.78 -4.52 23.95
C LYS A 265 -12.04 -5.12 23.32
N GLU A 266 -12.27 -4.83 22.05
CA GLU A 266 -13.42 -5.35 21.30
C GLU A 266 -13.28 -6.86 21.05
N LEU A 267 -12.06 -7.39 21.07
CA LEU A 267 -11.73 -8.77 20.75
C LEU A 267 -11.54 -9.66 22.00
N GLU A 268 -11.35 -9.09 23.20
CA GLU A 268 -11.08 -9.85 24.43
C GLU A 268 -12.15 -10.89 24.78
N THR A 269 -13.40 -10.67 24.38
CA THR A 269 -14.50 -11.60 24.59
C THR A 269 -14.30 -12.89 23.81
N LEU A 270 -13.71 -12.79 22.61
CA LEU A 270 -13.41 -13.94 21.76
C LEU A 270 -12.27 -14.79 22.37
N GLU A 271 -11.19 -14.16 22.84
CA GLU A 271 -10.09 -14.86 23.52
C GLU A 271 -10.54 -15.60 24.79
N LYS A 272 -11.51 -15.02 25.53
CA LYS A 272 -12.07 -15.68 26.73
C LYS A 272 -13.02 -16.82 26.41
N LYS A 273 -13.68 -16.76 25.25
CA LYS A 273 -14.70 -17.74 24.82
C LYS A 273 -14.11 -18.94 24.10
N TYR A 274 -13.02 -18.78 23.36
CA TYR A 274 -12.44 -19.80 22.50
C TYR A 274 -10.99 -20.10 22.89
N THR A 275 -10.66 -21.38 23.10
CA THR A 275 -9.35 -21.83 23.60
C THR A 275 -8.22 -21.72 22.57
N ASN A 276 -8.56 -21.71 21.27
CA ASN A 276 -7.63 -21.57 20.15
C ASN A 276 -7.51 -20.15 19.62
N VAL A 277 -8.06 -19.14 20.34
CA VAL A 277 -7.95 -17.73 19.99
C VAL A 277 -6.94 -17.04 20.88
N TYR A 278 -6.02 -16.33 20.27
CA TYR A 278 -4.90 -15.66 20.92
C TYR A 278 -4.83 -14.17 20.51
N ILE A 279 -4.67 -13.26 21.47
CA ILE A 279 -4.52 -11.82 21.20
C ILE A 279 -3.19 -11.33 21.76
N PRO A 280 -2.21 -10.96 20.91
CA PRO A 280 -0.96 -10.38 21.36
C PRO A 280 -1.19 -9.01 21.99
N LYS A 281 -0.94 -8.84 23.29
CA LYS A 281 -1.25 -7.59 24.03
C LYS A 281 -0.29 -6.43 23.79
N SER A 282 0.73 -6.61 22.95
CA SER A 282 1.83 -5.65 22.76
C SER A 282 1.97 -5.13 21.33
N ILE A 283 0.90 -5.19 20.50
CA ILE A 283 0.93 -4.62 19.15
C ILE A 283 0.93 -3.09 19.25
N THR A 284 2.02 -2.46 18.84
CA THR A 284 2.22 -1.01 18.93
C THR A 284 2.32 -0.33 17.57
N ASN A 285 2.71 -1.07 16.53
CA ASN A 285 2.87 -0.58 15.18
C ASN A 285 2.63 -1.70 14.14
N ILE A 286 2.66 -1.35 12.88
CA ILE A 286 2.39 -2.28 11.78
C ILE A 286 3.46 -3.38 11.62
N LEU A 287 4.71 -3.14 12.02
CA LEU A 287 5.77 -4.14 11.97
C LEU A 287 5.54 -5.27 12.98
N ASP A 288 4.86 -4.98 14.08
CA ASP A 288 4.43 -6.00 15.05
C ASP A 288 3.47 -6.99 14.39
N THR A 289 2.50 -6.47 13.63
CA THR A 289 1.58 -7.32 12.86
C THR A 289 2.32 -8.08 11.76
N ALA A 290 3.31 -7.47 11.12
CA ALA A 290 4.12 -8.13 10.10
C ALA A 290 4.96 -9.28 10.69
N LEU A 291 5.48 -9.16 11.91
CA LEU A 291 6.14 -10.25 12.63
C LEU A 291 5.21 -11.44 12.85
N LEU A 292 3.99 -11.18 13.34
CA LEU A 292 3.00 -12.22 13.58
C LEU A 292 2.59 -12.93 12.28
N ILE A 293 2.42 -12.18 11.19
CA ILE A 293 2.14 -12.72 9.86
C ILE A 293 3.31 -13.57 9.36
N ARG A 294 4.54 -13.14 9.54
CA ARG A 294 5.71 -13.93 9.15
C ARG A 294 5.75 -15.30 9.82
N GLU A 295 5.38 -15.35 11.10
CA GLU A 295 5.37 -16.59 11.91
C GLU A 295 4.05 -17.39 11.82
N SER A 296 3.14 -17.00 10.92
CA SER A 296 1.89 -17.70 10.64
C SER A 296 1.96 -18.52 9.35
N ASP A 297 1.02 -19.42 9.16
CA ASP A 297 0.86 -20.23 7.94
C ASP A 297 -0.17 -19.56 7.00
N PHE A 298 -1.21 -18.98 7.59
CA PHE A 298 -2.37 -18.46 6.88
C PHE A 298 -2.71 -17.03 7.30
N VAL A 299 -3.36 -16.30 6.39
CA VAL A 299 -3.88 -14.95 6.66
C VAL A 299 -5.29 -14.82 6.11
N ILE A 300 -6.22 -14.36 6.93
CA ILE A 300 -7.56 -13.92 6.50
C ILE A 300 -7.70 -12.43 6.83
N SER A 301 -8.09 -11.62 5.85
CA SER A 301 -8.20 -10.16 6.02
C SER A 301 -9.20 -9.55 5.05
N PRO A 302 -9.91 -8.47 5.43
CA PRO A 302 -10.51 -7.58 4.45
C PRO A 302 -9.41 -6.91 3.58
N ASP A 303 -9.82 -6.23 2.51
CA ASP A 303 -8.97 -5.40 1.65
C ASP A 303 -8.22 -4.31 2.45
N THR A 304 -6.98 -4.61 2.84
CA THR A 304 -6.12 -3.72 3.61
C THR A 304 -4.64 -3.95 3.31
N SER A 305 -3.76 -3.15 3.94
CA SER A 305 -2.30 -3.37 3.87
C SER A 305 -1.84 -4.75 4.38
N ILE A 306 -2.65 -5.44 5.18
CA ILE A 306 -2.34 -6.77 5.71
C ILE A 306 -2.16 -7.80 4.60
N VAL A 307 -2.96 -7.73 3.53
CA VAL A 307 -2.81 -8.64 2.38
C VAL A 307 -1.47 -8.45 1.67
N HIS A 308 -0.98 -7.21 1.61
CA HIS A 308 0.34 -6.91 1.03
C HIS A 308 1.48 -7.33 1.96
N ILE A 309 1.32 -7.18 3.29
CA ILE A 309 2.29 -7.71 4.26
C ILE A 309 2.38 -9.24 4.14
N ALA A 310 1.25 -9.92 4.09
CA ALA A 310 1.21 -11.38 3.93
C ALA A 310 1.89 -11.83 2.63
N SER A 311 1.72 -11.06 1.55
CA SER A 311 2.36 -11.33 0.26
C SER A 311 3.89 -11.20 0.31
N THR A 312 4.46 -10.33 1.17
CA THR A 312 5.93 -10.23 1.30
C THR A 312 6.55 -11.53 1.85
N PHE A 313 5.77 -12.31 2.59
CA PHE A 313 6.18 -13.60 3.17
C PHE A 313 5.61 -14.80 2.42
N ASN A 314 5.03 -14.59 1.24
CA ASN A 314 4.38 -15.60 0.42
C ASN A 314 3.39 -16.51 1.21
N LYS A 315 2.59 -15.88 2.09
CA LYS A 315 1.61 -16.62 2.90
C LYS A 315 0.39 -17.03 2.07
N ASN A 316 -0.29 -18.07 2.52
CA ASN A 316 -1.60 -18.45 2.01
C ASN A 316 -2.62 -17.40 2.48
N ILE A 317 -3.34 -16.75 1.55
CA ILE A 317 -4.17 -15.59 1.84
C ILE A 317 -5.61 -15.80 1.36
N ILE A 318 -6.58 -15.58 2.25
CA ILE A 318 -7.97 -15.33 1.89
C ILE A 318 -8.28 -13.86 2.17
N ALA A 319 -8.68 -13.13 1.14
CA ALA A 319 -8.97 -11.71 1.25
C ALA A 319 -10.41 -11.40 0.82
N VAL A 320 -11.13 -10.60 1.61
CA VAL A 320 -12.52 -10.22 1.30
C VAL A 320 -12.54 -8.80 0.71
N TYR A 321 -13.07 -8.70 -0.51
CA TYR A 321 -13.13 -7.46 -1.29
C TYR A 321 -14.56 -7.08 -1.67
N PRO A 322 -14.84 -5.79 -1.85
CA PRO A 322 -16.02 -5.38 -2.60
C PRO A 322 -15.84 -5.68 -4.09
N PRO A 323 -16.90 -6.14 -4.81
CA PRO A 323 -16.78 -6.57 -6.20
C PRO A 323 -16.46 -5.45 -7.19
N ASN A 324 -16.79 -4.20 -6.86
CA ASN A 324 -16.65 -3.03 -7.75
C ASN A 324 -15.94 -1.88 -7.03
N GLY A 325 -14.73 -2.12 -6.53
CA GLY A 325 -13.91 -1.11 -5.85
C GLY A 325 -13.16 -0.19 -6.80
N GLY A 326 -12.91 1.07 -6.35
CA GLY A 326 -12.09 2.03 -7.03
C GLY A 326 -12.72 2.74 -8.23
N LYS A 327 -11.91 3.56 -8.90
CA LYS A 327 -12.32 4.43 -10.01
C LYS A 327 -12.87 3.66 -11.21
N PHE A 328 -12.35 2.47 -11.47
CA PHE A 328 -12.70 1.64 -12.64
C PHE A 328 -13.40 0.33 -12.26
N GLY A 329 -13.76 0.13 -10.98
CA GLY A 329 -14.38 -1.11 -10.52
C GLY A 329 -13.44 -2.31 -10.47
N VAL A 330 -12.12 -2.10 -10.48
CA VAL A 330 -11.10 -3.15 -10.65
C VAL A 330 -10.07 -3.17 -9.51
N ASP A 331 -10.33 -2.50 -8.38
CA ASP A 331 -9.36 -2.45 -7.27
C ASP A 331 -8.96 -3.83 -6.78
N HIS A 332 -9.89 -4.79 -6.79
CA HIS A 332 -9.63 -6.18 -6.44
C HIS A 332 -8.64 -6.90 -7.36
N LEU A 333 -8.42 -6.42 -8.59
CA LEU A 333 -7.39 -6.90 -9.51
C LEU A 333 -6.07 -6.15 -9.31
N VAL A 334 -6.17 -4.82 -9.21
CA VAL A 334 -5.01 -3.93 -9.09
C VAL A 334 -4.27 -4.14 -7.78
N TRP A 335 -5.01 -4.30 -6.68
CA TRP A 335 -4.47 -4.45 -5.33
C TRP A 335 -4.67 -5.87 -4.77
N ALA A 336 -4.81 -6.86 -5.64
CA ALA A 336 -4.88 -8.27 -5.22
C ALA A 336 -3.65 -8.67 -4.37
N PRO A 337 -3.78 -9.67 -3.48
CA PRO A 337 -2.61 -10.30 -2.88
C PRO A 337 -1.67 -10.87 -3.96
N ASN A 338 -0.37 -10.86 -3.70
CA ASN A 338 0.67 -11.32 -4.62
C ASN A 338 1.45 -12.48 -3.98
N SER A 339 0.77 -13.56 -3.67
CA SER A 339 1.31 -14.83 -3.12
C SER A 339 0.91 -16.00 -4.00
N ASP A 340 1.59 -17.13 -3.86
CA ASP A 340 1.36 -18.33 -4.68
C ASP A 340 -0.06 -18.88 -4.50
N TYR A 341 -0.56 -18.92 -3.25
CA TYR A 341 -1.94 -19.26 -2.96
C TYR A 341 -2.70 -18.02 -2.45
N THR A 342 -3.61 -17.54 -3.27
CA THR A 342 -4.49 -16.43 -2.90
C THR A 342 -5.92 -16.69 -3.32
N LYS A 343 -6.88 -16.37 -2.45
CA LYS A 343 -8.30 -16.38 -2.78
C LYS A 343 -8.92 -15.03 -2.43
N VAL A 344 -9.57 -14.44 -3.41
CA VAL A 344 -10.42 -13.27 -3.20
C VAL A 344 -11.87 -13.73 -3.11
N ILE A 345 -12.53 -13.39 -2.00
CA ILE A 345 -13.96 -13.60 -1.77
C ILE A 345 -14.66 -12.25 -1.89
N PHE A 346 -15.77 -12.19 -2.58
CA PHE A 346 -16.49 -10.95 -2.77
C PHE A 346 -17.67 -10.82 -1.83
N CYS A 347 -17.81 -9.65 -1.19
CA CYS A 347 -19.07 -9.31 -0.51
C CYS A 347 -20.19 -9.09 -1.54
N LYS A 348 -21.42 -9.29 -1.11
CA LYS A 348 -22.63 -9.19 -1.96
C LYS A 348 -23.29 -7.82 -1.95
N ASP A 349 -22.91 -6.95 -0.99
CA ASP A 349 -23.46 -5.61 -0.89
C ASP A 349 -23.12 -4.80 -2.15
N LYS A 350 -24.17 -4.22 -2.76
CA LYS A 350 -24.11 -3.39 -3.97
C LYS A 350 -24.42 -1.93 -3.68
N SER A 351 -24.14 -1.47 -2.47
CA SER A 351 -24.36 -0.07 -2.07
C SER A 351 -23.76 0.90 -3.09
N SER A 352 -24.47 1.99 -3.35
CA SER A 352 -24.08 3.00 -4.35
C SER A 352 -22.82 3.78 -3.98
N SER A 353 -22.44 3.76 -2.70
CA SER A 353 -21.24 4.39 -2.17
C SER A 353 -20.24 3.31 -1.75
N TYR A 354 -19.07 3.32 -2.32
CA TYR A 354 -17.97 2.40 -1.96
C TYR A 354 -17.60 2.45 -0.48
N ASP A 355 -17.78 3.59 0.18
CA ASP A 355 -17.49 3.77 1.60
C ASP A 355 -18.57 3.17 2.53
N GLU A 356 -19.75 2.84 1.98
CA GLU A 356 -20.89 2.28 2.71
C GLU A 356 -21.09 0.78 2.47
N ILE A 357 -20.28 0.16 1.59
CA ILE A 357 -20.34 -1.28 1.30
C ILE A 357 -20.04 -2.08 2.57
N ASP A 358 -20.96 -2.96 2.96
CA ASP A 358 -20.77 -3.88 4.08
C ASP A 358 -19.99 -5.12 3.62
N ILE A 359 -18.76 -5.25 4.09
CA ILE A 359 -17.86 -6.34 3.76
C ILE A 359 -18.37 -7.70 4.31
N ASN A 360 -19.25 -7.71 5.31
CA ASN A 360 -19.73 -8.92 5.98
C ASN A 360 -20.80 -9.68 5.20
N THR A 361 -21.19 -9.21 4.03
CA THR A 361 -22.23 -9.82 3.19
C THR A 361 -21.72 -10.90 2.24
N PHE A 362 -20.51 -11.42 2.43
CA PHE A 362 -19.99 -12.56 1.66
C PHE A 362 -20.65 -13.88 2.10
N GLU A 363 -20.53 -14.93 1.27
CA GLU A 363 -21.01 -16.27 1.62
C GLU A 363 -20.04 -16.94 2.58
N LEU A 364 -20.54 -17.35 3.76
CA LEU A 364 -19.72 -18.00 4.78
C LEU A 364 -19.25 -19.37 4.31
N GLU A 365 -20.11 -20.12 3.63
CA GLU A 365 -19.79 -21.45 3.08
C GLU A 365 -18.66 -21.39 2.04
N GLU A 366 -18.57 -20.30 1.25
CA GLU A 366 -17.43 -20.07 0.36
C GLU A 366 -16.15 -19.85 1.15
N MET A 367 -16.20 -19.06 2.22
CA MET A 367 -15.07 -18.82 3.11
C MET A 367 -14.59 -20.14 3.76
N GLU A 368 -15.49 -20.93 4.28
CA GLU A 368 -15.20 -22.23 4.92
C GLU A 368 -14.55 -23.21 3.93
N ALA A 369 -15.11 -23.32 2.71
CA ALA A 369 -14.55 -24.18 1.67
C ALA A 369 -13.12 -23.76 1.28
N GLU A 370 -12.86 -22.46 1.15
CA GLU A 370 -11.52 -21.96 0.81
C GLU A 370 -10.53 -22.12 1.98
N ILE A 371 -10.99 -21.98 3.23
CA ILE A 371 -10.16 -22.30 4.42
C ILE A 371 -9.74 -23.78 4.39
N LEU A 372 -10.64 -24.72 4.10
CA LEU A 372 -10.31 -26.14 4.02
C LEU A 372 -9.28 -26.42 2.92
N LYS A 373 -9.43 -25.81 1.74
CA LYS A 373 -8.45 -25.95 0.65
C LYS A 373 -7.08 -25.41 1.07
N MET A 374 -7.07 -24.27 1.74
CA MET A 374 -5.84 -23.61 2.21
C MET A 374 -5.09 -24.48 3.23
N ILE A 375 -5.82 -25.12 4.15
CA ILE A 375 -5.27 -26.06 5.15
C ILE A 375 -4.66 -27.28 4.46
N ASN A 376 -5.40 -27.88 3.53
CA ASN A 376 -4.98 -29.10 2.83
C ASN A 376 -3.81 -28.90 1.87
N ASN A 377 -3.65 -27.69 1.32
CA ASN A 377 -2.53 -27.35 0.43
C ASN A 377 -1.23 -27.01 1.19
N SER A 378 -1.25 -27.05 2.52
CA SER A 378 -0.11 -26.69 3.37
C SER A 378 0.57 -27.93 3.99
N ASP A 379 0.04 -29.12 3.71
CA ASP A 379 0.62 -30.41 4.05
C ASP A 379 1.43 -30.93 2.87
#